data_dd95eaf526a9442fd3c6f35a25483f8d
#
_entry.id   dd95eaf526a9442fd3c6f35a25483f8d
#
_cell.length_a   1.000
_cell.length_b   1.000
_cell.length_c   1.000
_cell.angle_alpha   90.00
_cell.angle_beta   90.00
_cell.angle_gamma   90.00
#
_symmetry.space_group_name_H-M   'P 1'
#
loop_
_entity.id
_entity.type
_entity.pdbx_description
1 polymer ?
#
loop_
_entity_poly.entity_id
_entity_poly.type
_entity_poly.pdbx_seq_one_letter_code
_entity_poly.pdbx_strand_id
1 'polypeptide(L)'
;MRDKRDFGCNIVLIGFMGAGKSTIARTLSDMYGLEVVEMDQLISQRENMSIPEIFESRGEEYFRDLETELLIELQNRKNVVISCGGGVPMRERNVAEMKKNGRVALLSASPDVILERVKDSHERPVIEGNKTVEYISSLMEKRREKYMAAADFIVDTDKKSAEEICREIVGKL
;
A
#
# COMPACT_ATOMS: atom_id res chain seq x y z
N MET A 1 -26.86 4.43 -8.31
CA MET A 1 -25.55 3.98 -8.84
C MET A 1 -24.67 5.21 -8.95
N ARG A 2 -23.53 5.26 -8.26
CA ARG A 2 -22.53 6.31 -8.53
C ARG A 2 -21.88 5.98 -9.86
N ASP A 3 -21.82 6.95 -10.75
CA ASP A 3 -21.15 6.75 -12.04
C ASP A 3 -19.68 6.42 -11.79
N LYS A 4 -19.24 5.27 -12.28
CA LYS A 4 -17.84 4.84 -12.18
C LYS A 4 -16.97 5.81 -12.98
N ARG A 5 -16.09 6.51 -12.29
CA ARG A 5 -15.18 7.44 -12.94
C ARG A 5 -14.03 6.68 -13.61
N ASP A 6 -13.81 6.99 -14.88
CA ASP A 6 -12.70 6.42 -15.64
C ASP A 6 -11.49 7.37 -15.60
N PHE A 7 -10.41 6.91 -14.98
CA PHE A 7 -9.15 7.65 -14.92
C PHE A 7 -8.14 7.20 -15.98
N GLY A 8 -8.45 6.13 -16.72
CA GLY A 8 -7.57 5.55 -17.74
C GLY A 8 -6.36 4.80 -17.17
N CYS A 9 -6.20 4.78 -15.86
CA CYS A 9 -5.08 4.13 -15.18
C CYS A 9 -5.53 3.51 -13.84
N ASN A 10 -4.70 2.64 -13.27
CA ASN A 10 -4.85 2.21 -11.89
C ASN A 10 -4.27 3.25 -10.92
N ILE A 11 -4.85 3.34 -9.73
CA ILE A 11 -4.29 4.15 -8.64
C ILE A 11 -3.55 3.18 -7.72
N VAL A 12 -2.23 3.30 -7.64
CA VAL A 12 -1.40 2.43 -6.82
C VAL A 12 -1.01 3.17 -5.54
N LEU A 13 -1.44 2.68 -4.40
CA LEU A 13 -1.14 3.27 -3.10
C LEU A 13 0.04 2.54 -2.46
N ILE A 14 1.11 3.26 -2.22
CA ILE A 14 2.28 2.79 -1.48
C ILE A 14 2.51 3.63 -0.24
N GLY A 15 3.26 3.12 0.69
CA GLY A 15 3.59 3.80 1.93
C GLY A 15 3.89 2.81 3.04
N PHE A 16 4.44 3.31 4.12
CA PHE A 16 4.77 2.50 5.28
C PHE A 16 3.49 1.88 5.87
N MET A 17 3.64 0.74 6.55
CA MET A 17 2.51 0.15 7.29
C MET A 17 1.88 1.18 8.23
N GLY A 18 0.56 1.24 8.29
CA GLY A 18 -0.15 2.24 9.10
C GLY A 18 -0.25 3.64 8.48
N ALA A 19 0.23 3.87 7.26
CA ALA A 19 0.08 5.15 6.55
C ALA A 19 -1.37 5.45 6.11
N GLY A 20 -2.28 4.46 6.19
CA GLY A 20 -3.69 4.65 5.88
C GLY A 20 -4.11 4.19 4.48
N LYS A 21 -3.29 3.39 3.80
CA LYS A 21 -3.57 2.91 2.42
C LYS A 21 -4.95 2.26 2.28
N SER A 22 -5.31 1.35 3.18
CA SER A 22 -6.60 0.64 3.12
C SER A 22 -7.80 1.58 3.31
N THR A 23 -7.70 2.53 4.22
CA THR A 23 -8.73 3.54 4.45
C THR A 23 -8.90 4.42 3.22
N ILE A 24 -7.80 4.89 2.65
CA ILE A 24 -7.81 5.73 1.45
C ILE A 24 -8.34 4.95 0.25
N ALA A 25 -7.95 3.70 0.07
CA ALA A 25 -8.47 2.84 -1.01
C ALA A 25 -9.99 2.70 -0.93
N ARG A 26 -10.52 2.44 0.26
CA ARG A 26 -11.97 2.34 0.49
C ARG A 26 -12.68 3.67 0.21
N THR A 27 -12.12 4.78 0.67
CA THR A 27 -12.68 6.11 0.44
C THR A 27 -12.69 6.48 -1.05
N LEU A 28 -11.63 6.14 -1.79
CA LEU A 28 -11.59 6.29 -3.26
C LEU A 28 -12.70 5.48 -3.94
N SER A 29 -12.92 4.24 -3.48
CA SER A 29 -14.03 3.40 -3.96
C SER A 29 -15.38 4.07 -3.72
N ASP A 30 -15.61 4.56 -2.50
CA ASP A 30 -16.88 5.19 -2.12
C ASP A 30 -17.14 6.49 -2.88
N MET A 31 -16.11 7.29 -3.12
CA MET A 31 -16.23 8.57 -3.81
C MET A 31 -16.36 8.45 -5.33
N TYR A 32 -15.65 7.49 -5.94
CA TYR A 32 -15.48 7.44 -7.40
C TYR A 32 -15.92 6.11 -8.04
N GLY A 33 -16.47 5.19 -7.27
CA GLY A 33 -16.97 3.90 -7.78
C GLY A 33 -15.87 2.96 -8.27
N LEU A 34 -14.64 3.09 -7.75
CA LEU A 34 -13.52 2.26 -8.16
C LEU A 34 -13.50 0.91 -7.43
N GLU A 35 -13.06 -0.13 -8.12
CA GLU A 35 -12.76 -1.40 -7.48
C GLU A 35 -11.47 -1.30 -6.65
N VAL A 36 -11.42 -1.97 -5.51
CA VAL A 36 -10.27 -2.00 -4.62
C VAL A 36 -9.67 -3.39 -4.57
N VAL A 37 -8.35 -3.47 -4.67
CA VAL A 37 -7.57 -4.67 -4.40
C VAL A 37 -6.62 -4.38 -3.23
N GLU A 38 -6.87 -5.02 -2.10
CA GLU A 38 -5.96 -5.08 -0.97
C GLU A 38 -5.02 -6.27 -1.19
N MET A 39 -3.77 -6.00 -1.55
CA MET A 39 -2.83 -7.06 -1.94
C MET A 39 -2.59 -8.08 -0.83
N ASP A 40 -2.33 -7.64 0.39
CA ASP A 40 -2.09 -8.51 1.53
C ASP A 40 -3.30 -9.42 1.81
N GLN A 41 -4.49 -8.86 1.78
CA GLN A 41 -5.73 -9.59 2.01
C GLN A 41 -5.98 -10.64 0.93
N LEU A 42 -5.78 -10.28 -0.34
CA LEU A 42 -5.98 -11.20 -1.45
C LEU A 42 -4.96 -12.34 -1.43
N ILE A 43 -3.69 -12.06 -1.11
CA ILE A 43 -2.66 -13.08 -0.95
C ILE A 43 -3.03 -14.04 0.19
N SER A 44 -3.41 -13.50 1.35
CA SER A 44 -3.85 -14.29 2.51
C SER A 44 -5.03 -15.21 2.17
N GLN A 45 -6.01 -14.70 1.44
CA GLN A 45 -7.17 -15.49 0.99
C GLN A 45 -6.75 -16.62 0.03
N ARG A 46 -5.90 -16.34 -0.94
CA ARG A 46 -5.44 -17.34 -1.92
C ARG A 46 -4.60 -18.44 -1.29
N GLU A 47 -3.74 -18.09 -0.34
CA GLU A 47 -2.90 -19.04 0.39
C GLU A 47 -3.65 -19.77 1.51
N ASN A 48 -4.84 -19.29 1.88
CA ASN A 48 -5.60 -19.76 3.04
C ASN A 48 -4.76 -19.75 4.34
N MET A 49 -3.94 -18.72 4.49
CA MET A 49 -3.05 -18.47 5.63
C MET A 49 -3.01 -16.98 5.93
N SER A 50 -2.81 -16.61 7.20
CA SER A 50 -2.45 -15.23 7.55
C SER A 50 -1.05 -14.88 7.06
N ILE A 51 -0.75 -13.60 6.93
CA ILE A 51 0.60 -13.15 6.53
C ILE A 51 1.67 -13.67 7.49
N PRO A 52 1.52 -13.59 8.84
CA PRO A 52 2.46 -14.21 9.77
C PRO A 52 2.66 -15.71 9.54
N GLU A 53 1.59 -16.46 9.28
CA GLU A 53 1.67 -17.89 8.98
C GLU A 53 2.44 -18.20 7.69
N ILE A 54 2.28 -17.37 6.66
CA ILE A 54 3.05 -17.48 5.41
C ILE A 54 4.54 -17.28 5.69
N PHE A 55 4.90 -16.23 6.45
CA PHE A 55 6.28 -15.94 6.82
C PHE A 55 6.90 -17.09 7.62
N GLU A 56 6.18 -17.62 8.59
CA GLU A 56 6.65 -18.71 9.45
C GLU A 56 6.82 -20.02 8.67
N SER A 57 5.85 -20.39 7.85
CA SER A 57 5.82 -21.69 7.16
C SER A 57 6.56 -21.72 5.83
N ARG A 58 6.62 -20.61 5.11
CA ARG A 58 7.17 -20.50 3.75
C ARG A 58 8.33 -19.51 3.62
N GLY A 59 8.49 -18.61 4.58
CA GLY A 59 9.51 -17.58 4.59
C GLY A 59 9.12 -16.29 3.89
N GLU A 60 9.87 -15.22 4.16
CA GLU A 60 9.62 -13.88 3.61
C GLU A 60 9.76 -13.85 2.08
N GLU A 61 10.78 -14.53 1.52
CA GLU A 61 11.03 -14.54 0.08
C GLU A 61 9.86 -15.12 -0.71
N TYR A 62 9.24 -16.18 -0.21
CA TYR A 62 8.03 -16.75 -0.79
C TYR A 62 6.90 -15.73 -0.83
N PHE A 63 6.67 -15.03 0.27
CA PHE A 63 5.65 -13.97 0.33
C PHE A 63 5.94 -12.83 -0.66
N ARG A 64 7.21 -12.41 -0.78
CA ARG A 64 7.62 -11.38 -1.74
C ARG A 64 7.40 -11.81 -3.19
N ASP A 65 7.57 -13.09 -3.50
CA ASP A 65 7.26 -13.63 -4.83
C ASP A 65 5.76 -13.58 -5.11
N LEU A 66 4.92 -13.89 -4.13
CA LEU A 66 3.47 -13.76 -4.26
C LEU A 66 3.03 -12.31 -4.51
N GLU A 67 3.65 -11.34 -3.84
CA GLU A 67 3.41 -9.91 -4.10
C GLU A 67 3.74 -9.56 -5.56
N THR A 68 4.86 -10.01 -6.07
CA THR A 68 5.29 -9.75 -7.45
C THR A 68 4.33 -10.39 -8.47
N GLU A 69 3.96 -11.64 -8.27
CA GLU A 69 3.03 -12.36 -9.16
C GLU A 69 1.65 -11.68 -9.22
N LEU A 70 1.13 -11.29 -8.05
CA LEU A 70 -0.15 -10.58 -7.98
C LEU A 70 -0.07 -9.23 -8.70
N LEU A 71 1.01 -8.51 -8.52
CA LEU A 71 1.20 -7.21 -9.15
C LEU A 71 1.24 -7.32 -10.69
N ILE A 72 1.91 -8.34 -11.21
CA ILE A 72 1.91 -8.66 -12.65
C ILE A 72 0.50 -8.95 -13.16
N GLU A 73 -0.26 -9.75 -12.44
CA GLU A 73 -1.66 -10.07 -12.77
C GLU A 73 -2.51 -8.80 -12.85
N LEU A 74 -2.36 -7.91 -11.86
CA LEU A 74 -3.15 -6.68 -11.77
C LEU A 74 -2.90 -5.69 -12.91
N GLN A 75 -1.80 -5.81 -13.64
CA GLN A 75 -1.53 -4.93 -14.79
C GLN A 75 -2.48 -5.17 -15.98
N ASN A 76 -3.20 -6.28 -15.98
CA ASN A 76 -4.25 -6.55 -16.98
C ASN A 76 -5.57 -5.83 -16.67
N ARG A 77 -5.67 -5.13 -15.55
CA ARG A 77 -6.87 -4.42 -15.09
C ARG A 77 -6.68 -2.91 -15.22
N LYS A 78 -7.79 -2.18 -15.31
CA LYS A 78 -7.83 -0.71 -15.36
C LYS A 78 -8.85 -0.17 -14.37
N ASN A 79 -8.63 1.06 -13.93
CA ASN A 79 -9.51 1.75 -12.98
C ASN A 79 -9.68 0.99 -11.66
N VAL A 80 -8.60 0.41 -11.17
CA VAL A 80 -8.54 -0.31 -9.90
C VAL A 80 -7.67 0.49 -8.94
N VAL A 81 -8.06 0.57 -7.68
CA VAL A 81 -7.20 1.04 -6.59
C VAL A 81 -6.45 -0.17 -6.04
N ILE A 82 -5.15 -0.14 -6.13
CA ILE A 82 -4.27 -1.20 -5.63
C ILE A 82 -3.61 -0.71 -4.35
N SER A 83 -4.00 -1.29 -3.22
CA SER A 83 -3.39 -1.02 -1.92
C SER A 83 -2.25 -2.01 -1.70
N CYS A 84 -1.02 -1.53 -1.78
CA CYS A 84 0.18 -2.35 -1.70
C CYS A 84 0.61 -2.61 -0.25
N GLY A 85 1.15 -3.80 0.03
CA GLY A 85 1.90 -4.05 1.26
C GLY A 85 3.13 -3.13 1.34
N GLY A 86 3.58 -2.83 2.56
CA GLY A 86 4.66 -1.87 2.80
C GLY A 86 5.99 -2.25 2.16
N GLY A 87 6.25 -3.53 1.93
CA GLY A 87 7.47 -4.02 1.31
C GLY A 87 7.44 -4.13 -0.23
N VAL A 88 6.29 -3.92 -0.87
CA VAL A 88 6.16 -4.06 -2.33
C VAL A 88 7.14 -3.18 -3.11
N PRO A 89 7.33 -1.88 -2.79
CA PRO A 89 8.26 -1.02 -3.52
C PRO A 89 9.74 -1.34 -3.32
N MET A 90 10.08 -2.28 -2.45
CA MET A 90 11.47 -2.65 -2.19
C MET A 90 12.13 -3.41 -3.35
N ARG A 91 11.34 -4.03 -4.23
CA ARG A 91 11.81 -4.71 -5.44
C ARG A 91 11.65 -3.82 -6.66
N GLU A 92 12.72 -3.58 -7.41
CA GLU A 92 12.69 -2.78 -8.64
C GLU A 92 11.72 -3.34 -9.69
N ARG A 93 11.61 -4.67 -9.78
CA ARG A 93 10.65 -5.33 -10.66
C ARG A 93 9.21 -4.94 -10.33
N ASN A 94 8.86 -4.86 -9.05
CA ASN A 94 7.54 -4.43 -8.62
C ASN A 94 7.26 -2.98 -9.03
N VAL A 95 8.25 -2.11 -8.90
CA VAL A 95 8.13 -0.70 -9.30
C VAL A 95 7.87 -0.59 -10.80
N ALA A 96 8.60 -1.35 -11.62
CA ALA A 96 8.39 -1.38 -13.06
C ALA A 96 6.97 -1.87 -13.42
N GLU A 97 6.47 -2.91 -12.75
CA GLU A 97 5.12 -3.41 -12.96
C GLU A 97 4.05 -2.38 -12.56
N MET A 98 4.16 -1.75 -11.39
CA MET A 98 3.22 -0.73 -10.93
C MET A 98 3.04 0.42 -11.94
N LYS A 99 4.11 0.80 -12.61
CA LYS A 99 4.13 1.96 -13.52
C LYS A 99 3.63 1.66 -14.93
N LYS A 100 3.43 0.39 -15.30
CA LYS A 100 2.92 0.03 -16.64
C LYS A 100 1.54 0.60 -16.91
N ASN A 101 0.62 0.47 -15.97
CA ASN A 101 -0.77 0.93 -16.08
C ASN A 101 -1.24 1.72 -14.86
N GLY A 102 -0.34 2.12 -13.98
CA GLY A 102 -0.66 2.78 -12.72
C GLY A 102 0.03 4.11 -12.51
N ARG A 103 -0.62 4.97 -11.75
CA ARG A 103 -0.04 6.15 -11.12
C ARG A 103 0.20 5.82 -9.65
N VAL A 104 1.44 5.98 -9.21
CA VAL A 104 1.88 5.56 -7.88
C VAL A 104 1.87 6.73 -6.91
N ALA A 105 0.97 6.67 -5.94
CA ALA A 105 0.83 7.64 -4.87
C ALA A 105 1.50 7.13 -3.60
N LEU A 106 2.51 7.83 -3.12
CA LEU A 106 3.11 7.58 -1.81
C LEU A 106 2.32 8.33 -0.73
N LEU A 107 1.69 7.59 0.15
CA LEU A 107 1.06 8.15 1.34
C LEU A 107 2.10 8.30 2.44
N SER A 108 2.33 9.53 2.87
CA SER A 108 3.32 9.88 3.90
C SER A 108 2.62 10.18 5.23
N ALA A 109 3.13 9.61 6.31
CA ALA A 109 2.70 9.89 7.68
C ALA A 109 3.92 9.95 8.60
N SER A 110 3.81 10.72 9.71
CA SER A 110 4.88 10.79 10.69
C SER A 110 5.04 9.48 11.48
N PRO A 111 6.24 9.18 12.02
CA PRO A 111 6.46 7.98 12.82
C PRO A 111 5.53 7.86 14.03
N ASP A 112 5.20 8.97 14.68
CA ASP A 112 4.28 9.00 15.82
C ASP A 112 2.86 8.56 15.43
N VAL A 113 2.36 9.06 14.31
CA VAL A 113 1.05 8.67 13.74
C VAL A 113 1.05 7.20 13.34
N ILE A 114 2.11 6.73 12.72
CA ILE A 114 2.28 5.31 12.36
C ILE A 114 2.22 4.44 13.63
N LEU A 115 3.00 4.76 14.66
CA LEU A 115 3.01 4.01 15.92
C LEU A 115 1.61 3.93 16.54
N GLU A 116 0.90 5.04 16.60
CA GLU A 116 -0.46 5.08 17.16
C GLU A 116 -1.41 4.14 16.42
N ARG A 117 -1.28 4.03 15.10
CA ARG A 117 -2.13 3.17 14.27
C ARG A 117 -1.77 1.69 14.35
N VAL A 118 -0.51 1.33 14.64
CA VAL A 118 -0.04 -0.08 14.59
C VAL A 118 0.25 -0.69 15.95
N LYS A 119 0.26 0.08 17.04
CA LYS A 119 0.64 -0.40 18.39
C LYS A 119 -0.13 -1.62 18.86
N ASP A 120 -1.40 -1.74 18.49
CA ASP A 120 -2.28 -2.84 18.90
C ASP A 120 -2.43 -3.91 17.80
N SER A 121 -1.73 -3.80 16.67
CA SER A 121 -1.78 -4.75 15.58
C SER A 121 -0.70 -5.83 15.72
N HIS A 122 -1.07 -7.10 15.49
CA HIS A 122 -0.17 -8.25 15.44
C HIS A 122 -0.03 -8.84 14.02
N GLU A 123 -0.54 -8.13 13.02
CA GLU A 123 -0.52 -8.55 11.61
C GLU A 123 0.70 -8.06 10.84
N ARG A 124 1.71 -7.51 11.55
CA ARG A 124 2.89 -6.86 10.97
C ARG A 124 4.18 -7.54 11.45
N PRO A 125 4.58 -8.69 10.86
CA PRO A 125 5.75 -9.45 11.33
C PRO A 125 7.03 -8.62 11.41
N VAL A 126 7.20 -7.65 10.49
CA VAL A 126 8.41 -6.81 10.39
C VAL A 126 8.64 -5.93 11.63
N ILE A 127 7.56 -5.52 12.32
CA ILE A 127 7.64 -4.66 13.51
C ILE A 127 7.26 -5.37 14.80
N GLU A 128 6.86 -6.63 14.74
CA GLU A 128 6.45 -7.38 15.93
C GLU A 128 7.59 -7.45 16.95
N GLY A 129 7.31 -7.09 18.20
CA GLY A 129 8.30 -7.00 19.27
C GLY A 129 9.14 -5.70 19.32
N ASN A 130 9.00 -4.81 18.33
CA ASN A 130 9.78 -3.58 18.19
C ASN A 130 8.91 -2.35 17.89
N LYS A 131 7.77 -2.24 18.57
CA LYS A 131 6.82 -1.12 18.36
C LYS A 131 7.22 0.13 19.14
N THR A 132 8.29 0.79 18.71
CA THR A 132 8.75 2.08 19.25
C THR A 132 8.87 3.11 18.14
N VAL A 133 8.77 4.41 18.48
CA VAL A 133 8.95 5.52 17.51
C VAL A 133 10.33 5.44 16.87
N GLU A 134 11.37 5.17 17.65
CA GLU A 134 12.76 5.06 17.19
C GLU A 134 12.95 3.95 16.18
N TYR A 135 12.40 2.76 16.45
CA TYR A 135 12.49 1.63 15.53
C TYR A 135 11.69 1.87 14.24
N ILE A 136 10.47 2.37 14.36
CA ILE A 136 9.63 2.73 13.20
C ILE A 136 10.31 3.80 12.36
N SER A 137 10.84 4.85 12.96
CA SER A 137 11.58 5.92 12.28
C SER A 137 12.80 5.37 11.55
N SER A 138 13.57 4.50 12.18
CA SER A 138 14.73 3.82 11.57
C SER A 138 14.33 2.98 10.37
N LEU A 139 13.26 2.21 10.47
CA LEU A 139 12.76 1.36 9.38
C LEU A 139 12.20 2.19 8.21
N MET A 140 11.50 3.29 8.51
CA MET A 140 11.03 4.24 7.50
C MET A 140 12.20 4.87 6.74
N GLU A 141 13.26 5.28 7.45
CA GLU A 141 14.45 5.86 6.82
C GLU A 141 15.15 4.87 5.88
N LYS A 142 15.25 3.59 6.26
CA LYS A 142 15.81 2.54 5.40
C LYS A 142 15.03 2.35 4.10
N ARG A 143 13.71 2.59 4.13
CA ARG A 143 12.82 2.41 2.99
C ARG A 143 12.58 3.68 2.17
N ARG A 144 12.93 4.82 2.72
CA ARG A 144 12.61 6.14 2.16
C ARG A 144 13.04 6.30 0.71
N GLU A 145 14.29 6.00 0.40
CA GLU A 145 14.82 6.14 -0.96
C GLU A 145 14.02 5.31 -1.97
N LYS A 146 13.70 4.08 -1.63
CA LYS A 146 12.92 3.18 -2.49
C LYS A 146 11.47 3.64 -2.64
N TYR A 147 10.83 4.13 -1.59
CA TYR A 147 9.50 4.71 -1.69
C TYR A 147 9.49 5.95 -2.59
N MET A 148 10.45 6.84 -2.40
CA MET A 148 10.57 8.05 -3.20
C MET A 148 10.84 7.73 -4.68
N ALA A 149 11.68 6.75 -4.97
CA ALA A 149 11.98 6.29 -6.33
C ALA A 149 10.76 5.64 -7.01
N ALA A 150 9.92 4.94 -6.26
CA ALA A 150 8.71 4.30 -6.78
C ALA A 150 7.57 5.27 -7.04
N ALA A 151 7.47 6.35 -6.27
CA ALA A 151 6.34 7.28 -6.30
C ALA A 151 6.34 8.15 -7.56
N ASP A 152 5.16 8.33 -8.16
CA ASP A 152 4.92 9.40 -9.14
C ASP A 152 4.64 10.73 -8.43
N PHE A 153 4.00 10.68 -7.26
CA PHE A 153 3.75 11.84 -6.40
C PHE A 153 3.56 11.41 -4.94
N ILE A 154 3.66 12.38 -4.04
CA ILE A 154 3.56 12.18 -2.59
C ILE A 154 2.33 12.93 -2.07
N VAL A 155 1.60 12.30 -1.16
CA VAL A 155 0.49 12.91 -0.43
C VAL A 155 0.74 12.76 1.06
N ASP A 156 0.89 13.89 1.76
CA ASP A 156 0.95 13.92 3.21
C ASP A 156 -0.44 13.65 3.79
N THR A 157 -0.53 12.67 4.69
CA THR A 157 -1.79 12.27 5.29
C THR A 157 -2.02 12.85 6.69
N ASP A 158 -1.01 13.45 7.29
CA ASP A 158 -1.13 14.04 8.61
C ASP A 158 -2.13 15.22 8.59
N LYS A 159 -3.04 15.24 9.56
CA LYS A 159 -4.03 16.31 9.76
C LYS A 159 -5.00 16.55 8.59
N LYS A 160 -5.17 15.59 7.70
CA LYS A 160 -6.14 15.64 6.60
C LYS A 160 -7.22 14.57 6.77
N SER A 161 -8.44 14.86 6.32
CA SER A 161 -9.47 13.85 6.20
C SER A 161 -9.18 12.88 5.05
N ALA A 162 -9.79 11.70 5.08
CA ALA A 162 -9.65 10.72 3.99
C ALA A 162 -10.14 11.30 2.65
N GLU A 163 -11.23 12.07 2.67
CA GLU A 163 -11.78 12.70 1.47
C GLU A 163 -10.84 13.77 0.90
N GLU A 164 -10.20 14.57 1.75
CA GLU A 164 -9.20 15.55 1.32
C GLU A 164 -8.02 14.89 0.64
N ILE A 165 -7.51 13.80 1.23
CA ILE A 165 -6.43 12.99 0.66
C ILE A 165 -6.85 12.41 -0.70
N CYS A 166 -8.06 11.85 -0.80
CA CYS A 166 -8.57 11.30 -2.06
C CYS A 166 -8.69 12.35 -3.16
N ARG A 167 -9.18 13.55 -2.84
CA ARG A 167 -9.25 14.65 -3.82
C ARG A 167 -7.87 15.09 -4.28
N GLU A 168 -6.89 15.14 -3.37
CA GLU A 168 -5.51 15.46 -3.70
C GLU A 168 -4.89 14.40 -4.62
N ILE A 169 -5.10 13.11 -4.34
CA ILE A 169 -4.65 12.02 -5.23
C ILE A 169 -5.23 12.20 -6.63
N VAL A 170 -6.55 12.34 -6.72
CA VAL A 170 -7.24 12.47 -8.01
C VAL A 170 -6.81 13.72 -8.78
N GLY A 171 -6.51 14.82 -8.08
CA GLY A 171 -6.00 16.04 -8.69
C GLY A 171 -4.58 15.92 -9.26
N LYS A 172 -3.84 14.87 -8.88
CA LYS A 172 -2.46 14.62 -9.35
C LYS A 172 -2.35 13.48 -10.37
N LEU A 173 -3.46 12.83 -10.72
CA LEU A 173 -3.51 11.81 -11.76
C LEU A 173 -3.39 12.47 -13.15
#